data_2f01e71e5e6fb656959c2482f3fe6ce8
#
_entry.id   2f01e71e5e6fb656959c2482f3fe6ce8
#
_cell.length_a   1.000
_cell.length_b   1.000
_cell.length_c   1.000
_cell.angle_alpha   90.00
_cell.angle_beta   90.00
_cell.angle_gamma   90.00
#
_symmetry.space_group_name_H-M   'P 1'
#
loop_
_entity.id
_entity.type
_entity.pdbx_description
1 polymer ?
#
loop_
_entity_poly.entity_id
_entity_poly.type
_entity_poly.pdbx_seq_one_letter_code
_entity_poly.pdbx_strand_id
1 'polypeptide(L)'
;MRLVFAGSPDTAVPSLDALASSSHEVVAVVTRPDAPAGRGRPLLPSPVRVRAEALGMPVLTPVSAKDPRFHEALSELAPEACPVVAYGAIIPRAALDIPRYGWVNLHFSLLPAWRGAAPVQHAVMAGDDVTGASTFFIEEGLDTGPILGTMTERIRPTDTAGDLLARLAVGGAGLLVATMDGLEAGSIVPEPQPAEGISLAPKVRVEDARIDWSRPSFVVDRQVRGCTPNPGAWTTFRGERVKIGPVTALVDEGADLPGTVVAGKREVHVATGSGHVRLGVVQGRGRKPMPAADWARGRRIEQGERFADA
;
A
#
# COMPACT_ATOMS: atom_id res chain seq x y z
N MET A 1 12.17 4.97 25.61
CA MET A 1 12.10 6.35 25.03
C MET A 1 10.69 6.91 25.06
N ARG A 2 10.56 8.24 25.05
CA ARG A 2 9.31 8.97 24.78
C ARG A 2 9.10 9.09 23.27
N LEU A 3 7.99 8.59 22.78
CA LEU A 3 7.70 8.54 21.34
C LEU A 3 6.45 9.32 20.97
N VAL A 4 6.46 9.98 19.81
CA VAL A 4 5.25 10.46 19.14
C VAL A 4 5.09 9.66 17.84
N PHE A 5 4.07 8.82 17.80
CA PHE A 5 3.78 7.99 16.63
C PHE A 5 3.03 8.78 15.56
N ALA A 6 3.46 8.69 14.30
CA ALA A 6 2.77 9.31 13.17
C ALA A 6 2.29 8.27 12.15
N GLY A 7 0.99 8.22 11.90
CA GLY A 7 0.39 7.27 10.95
C GLY A 7 -1.06 7.59 10.64
N SER A 8 -1.62 7.01 9.57
CA SER A 8 -3.03 7.26 9.24
C SER A 8 -3.84 6.01 8.87
N PRO A 9 -3.41 5.13 7.94
CA PRO A 9 -4.20 3.99 7.49
C PRO A 9 -4.19 2.83 8.50
N ASP A 10 -5.02 1.84 8.23
CA ASP A 10 -5.10 0.58 8.96
C ASP A 10 -3.75 -0.17 9.01
N THR A 11 -2.96 -0.07 7.96
CA THR A 11 -1.61 -0.67 7.88
C THR A 11 -0.61 -0.09 8.89
N ALA A 12 -0.89 1.06 9.48
CA ALA A 12 -0.08 1.67 10.53
C ALA A 12 -0.49 1.21 11.95
N VAL A 13 -1.69 0.63 12.10
CA VAL A 13 -2.23 0.21 13.41
C VAL A 13 -1.37 -0.87 14.08
N PRO A 14 -0.87 -1.93 13.38
CA PRO A 14 0.00 -2.91 14.01
C PRO A 14 1.26 -2.32 14.64
N SER A 15 1.84 -1.29 14.02
CA SER A 15 3.02 -0.60 14.56
C SER A 15 2.68 0.23 15.80
N LEU A 16 1.54 0.92 15.81
CA LEU A 16 1.06 1.63 17.01
C LEU A 16 0.83 0.64 18.17
N ASP A 17 0.19 -0.49 17.91
CA ASP A 17 -0.07 -1.52 18.93
C ASP A 17 1.22 -2.13 19.48
N ALA A 18 2.18 -2.41 18.61
CA ALA A 18 3.47 -2.96 19.01
C ALA A 18 4.27 -1.96 19.89
N LEU A 19 4.31 -0.68 19.49
CA LEU A 19 4.96 0.37 20.29
C LEU A 19 4.25 0.61 21.62
N ALA A 20 2.92 0.61 21.64
CA ALA A 20 2.13 0.75 22.87
C ALA A 20 2.33 -0.40 23.86
N SER A 21 2.71 -1.58 23.36
CA SER A 21 2.97 -2.79 24.17
C SER A 21 4.44 -2.98 24.49
N SER A 22 5.32 -2.09 24.02
CA SER A 22 6.77 -2.15 24.24
C SER A 22 7.19 -1.46 25.54
N SER A 23 8.50 -1.36 25.79
CA SER A 23 9.10 -0.59 26.89
C SER A 23 9.06 0.92 26.68
N HIS A 24 8.69 1.38 25.48
CA HIS A 24 8.63 2.79 25.12
C HIS A 24 7.31 3.44 25.56
N GLU A 25 7.33 4.73 25.82
CA GLU A 25 6.15 5.52 26.14
C GLU A 25 5.65 6.27 24.90
N VAL A 26 4.52 5.87 24.33
CA VAL A 26 3.86 6.62 23.24
C VAL A 26 3.04 7.75 23.88
N VAL A 27 3.62 8.96 23.91
CA VAL A 27 3.02 10.13 24.59
C VAL A 27 1.93 10.82 23.78
N ALA A 28 1.93 10.67 22.46
CA ALA A 28 0.87 11.15 21.57
C ALA A 28 0.94 10.45 20.21
N VAL A 29 -0.16 10.57 19.46
CA VAL A 29 -0.28 10.07 18.09
C VAL A 29 -0.60 11.23 17.15
N VAL A 30 0.11 11.32 16.04
CA VAL A 30 -0.12 12.28 14.96
C VAL A 30 -0.78 11.56 13.79
N THR A 31 -1.90 12.06 13.34
CA THR A 31 -2.61 11.49 12.18
C THR A 31 -3.24 12.58 11.34
N ARG A 32 -3.69 12.24 10.14
CA ARG A 32 -4.38 13.19 9.28
C ARG A 32 -5.76 13.55 9.85
N PRO A 33 -6.25 14.78 9.59
CA PRO A 33 -7.62 15.17 9.92
C PRO A 33 -8.65 14.21 9.32
N ASP A 34 -9.85 14.20 9.90
CA ASP A 34 -10.99 13.43 9.39
C ASP A 34 -11.24 13.77 7.92
N ALA A 35 -11.49 12.76 7.13
CA ALA A 35 -11.66 12.89 5.69
C ALA A 35 -12.98 12.27 5.22
N PRO A 36 -13.57 12.80 4.12
CA PRO A 36 -14.77 12.20 3.55
C PRO A 36 -14.49 10.78 3.07
N ALA A 37 -15.21 9.79 3.63
CA ALA A 37 -15.07 8.39 3.29
C ALA A 37 -16.42 7.68 3.20
N GLY A 38 -16.47 6.55 2.50
CA GLY A 38 -17.66 5.72 2.39
C GLY A 38 -18.81 6.32 1.54
N ARG A 39 -19.98 5.67 1.63
CA ARG A 39 -21.19 6.07 0.91
C ARG A 39 -21.77 7.30 1.56
N GLY A 40 -22.09 8.34 0.77
CA GLY A 40 -22.56 9.65 1.30
C GLY A 40 -21.42 10.55 1.80
N ARG A 41 -20.18 10.08 1.81
CA ARG A 41 -18.96 10.80 2.22
C ARG A 41 -19.04 11.51 3.59
N PRO A 42 -19.48 10.84 4.66
CA PRO A 42 -19.33 11.40 5.99
C PRO A 42 -17.86 11.60 6.31
N LEU A 43 -17.54 12.57 7.17
CA LEU A 43 -16.19 12.71 7.72
C LEU A 43 -15.95 11.56 8.69
N LEU A 44 -14.93 10.76 8.40
CA LEU A 44 -14.54 9.63 9.24
C LEU A 44 -13.11 9.85 9.77
N PRO A 45 -12.87 9.49 11.04
CA PRO A 45 -11.54 9.48 11.61
C PRO A 45 -10.65 8.44 10.91
N SER A 46 -9.34 8.66 10.94
CA SER A 46 -8.39 7.67 10.46
C SER A 46 -8.41 6.40 11.33
N PRO A 47 -8.09 5.21 10.79
CA PRO A 47 -7.94 3.99 11.60
C PRO A 47 -6.96 4.17 12.78
N VAL A 48 -5.86 4.87 12.57
CA VAL A 48 -4.89 5.18 13.63
C VAL A 48 -5.50 6.06 14.71
N ARG A 49 -6.32 7.07 14.35
CA ARG A 49 -7.04 7.89 15.34
C ARG A 49 -7.97 7.05 16.19
N VAL A 50 -8.81 6.24 15.56
CA VAL A 50 -9.74 5.34 16.27
C VAL A 50 -8.99 4.44 17.26
N ARG A 51 -7.84 3.90 16.84
CA ARG A 51 -7.05 3.02 17.70
C ARG A 51 -6.38 3.77 18.84
N ALA A 52 -5.80 4.95 18.58
CA ALA A 52 -5.17 5.79 19.59
C ALA A 52 -6.17 6.21 20.68
N GLU A 53 -7.37 6.65 20.29
CA GLU A 53 -8.45 7.01 21.21
C GLU A 53 -8.88 5.82 22.08
N ALA A 54 -8.97 4.60 21.48
CA ALA A 54 -9.27 3.37 22.22
C ALA A 54 -8.18 2.98 23.22
N LEU A 55 -6.93 3.38 22.97
CA LEU A 55 -5.79 3.20 23.89
C LEU A 55 -5.66 4.37 24.91
N GLY A 56 -6.53 5.36 24.86
CA GLY A 56 -6.48 6.55 25.73
C GLY A 56 -5.33 7.51 25.43
N MET A 57 -4.75 7.44 24.23
CA MET A 57 -3.61 8.27 23.83
C MET A 57 -4.07 9.63 23.29
N PRO A 58 -3.37 10.75 23.62
CA PRO A 58 -3.59 12.04 22.98
C PRO A 58 -3.39 11.97 21.47
N VAL A 59 -4.26 12.64 20.71
CA VAL A 59 -4.21 12.64 19.24
C VAL A 59 -4.07 14.06 18.71
N LEU A 60 -3.07 14.29 17.88
CA LEU A 60 -2.84 15.52 17.13
C LEU A 60 -3.26 15.29 15.66
N THR A 61 -4.09 16.19 15.12
CA THR A 61 -4.56 16.13 13.74
C THR A 61 -4.23 17.42 12.97
N PRO A 62 -2.94 17.74 12.77
CA PRO A 62 -2.59 18.96 12.07
C PRO A 62 -3.07 18.92 10.62
N VAL A 63 -3.64 20.02 10.13
CA VAL A 63 -4.02 20.19 8.72
C VAL A 63 -2.77 20.18 7.83
N SER A 64 -1.67 20.72 8.37
CA SER A 64 -0.37 20.74 7.71
C SER A 64 0.73 20.50 8.74
N ALA A 65 1.69 19.66 8.40
CA ALA A 65 2.89 19.49 9.21
C ALA A 65 3.80 20.74 9.22
N LYS A 66 3.48 21.78 8.43
CA LYS A 66 4.16 23.09 8.41
C LYS A 66 3.55 24.09 9.42
N ASP A 67 2.44 23.75 10.10
CA ASP A 67 1.79 24.66 11.05
C ASP A 67 2.69 24.88 12.27
N PRO A 68 3.08 26.14 12.60
CA PRO A 68 3.90 26.42 13.79
C PRO A 68 3.28 25.90 15.11
N ARG A 69 1.95 25.91 15.23
CA ARG A 69 1.25 25.39 16.42
C ARG A 69 1.45 23.88 16.57
N PHE A 70 1.59 23.17 15.46
CA PHE A 70 1.93 21.75 15.50
C PHE A 70 3.38 21.56 16.00
N HIS A 71 4.32 22.41 15.56
CA HIS A 71 5.71 22.36 16.02
C HIS A 71 5.82 22.67 17.53
N GLU A 72 5.06 23.67 18.00
CA GLU A 72 4.97 24.02 19.43
C GLU A 72 4.44 22.82 20.23
N ALA A 73 3.28 22.26 19.85
CA ALA A 73 2.69 21.12 20.52
C ALA A 73 3.61 19.88 20.50
N LEU A 74 4.32 19.64 19.39
CA LEU A 74 5.29 18.55 19.29
C LEU A 74 6.48 18.78 20.22
N SER A 75 6.97 20.02 20.32
CA SER A 75 8.09 20.39 21.21
C SER A 75 7.71 20.25 22.69
N GLU A 76 6.48 20.63 23.06
CA GLU A 76 5.96 20.48 24.44
C GLU A 76 5.87 19.00 24.86
N LEU A 77 5.57 18.10 23.92
CA LEU A 77 5.57 16.65 24.17
C LEU A 77 6.98 16.09 24.41
N ALA A 78 8.02 16.82 24.01
CA ALA A 78 9.43 16.47 24.14
C ALA A 78 9.73 15.02 23.69
N PRO A 79 9.37 14.62 22.44
CA PRO A 79 9.65 13.27 21.96
C PRO A 79 11.14 13.04 21.75
N GLU A 80 11.62 11.87 22.11
CA GLU A 80 12.99 11.47 21.81
C GLU A 80 13.11 10.95 20.36
N ALA A 81 12.07 10.24 19.86
CA ALA A 81 11.97 9.82 18.47
C ALA A 81 10.51 9.91 17.99
N CYS A 82 10.35 10.04 16.67
CA CYS A 82 9.04 10.02 16.02
C CYS A 82 8.96 8.88 15.01
N PRO A 83 8.48 7.66 15.38
CA PRO A 83 8.21 6.59 14.43
C PRO A 83 7.04 6.94 13.52
N VAL A 84 7.20 6.65 12.22
CA VAL A 84 6.26 7.01 11.15
C VAL A 84 5.87 5.78 10.34
N VAL A 85 4.58 5.60 10.11
CA VAL A 85 4.06 4.58 9.18
C VAL A 85 2.94 5.17 8.34
N ALA A 86 3.18 5.37 7.05
CA ALA A 86 2.19 5.85 6.10
C ALA A 86 1.40 7.09 6.60
N TYR A 87 2.06 8.07 7.17
CA TYR A 87 1.42 9.30 7.66
C TYR A 87 0.81 10.14 6.53
N GLY A 88 1.50 10.17 5.37
CA GLY A 88 0.98 10.79 4.15
C GLY A 88 1.09 12.32 4.09
N ALA A 89 1.98 12.92 4.88
CA ALA A 89 2.35 14.32 4.79
C ALA A 89 3.88 14.48 4.76
N ILE A 90 4.35 15.52 4.07
CA ILE A 90 5.76 15.90 4.08
C ILE A 90 6.06 16.62 5.39
N ILE A 91 7.06 16.14 6.10
CA ILE A 91 7.52 16.71 7.37
C ILE A 91 8.60 17.75 7.06
N PRO A 92 8.39 19.03 7.41
CA PRO A 92 9.36 20.07 7.12
C PRO A 92 10.56 20.00 8.07
N ARG A 93 11.69 20.59 7.67
CA ARG A 93 12.93 20.61 8.43
C ARG A 93 12.73 21.04 9.89
N ALA A 94 11.95 22.10 10.13
CA ALA A 94 11.64 22.59 11.47
C ALA A 94 10.97 21.55 12.39
N ALA A 95 10.19 20.61 11.83
CA ALA A 95 9.61 19.51 12.60
C ALA A 95 10.56 18.31 12.68
N LEU A 96 11.40 18.07 11.63
CA LEU A 96 12.39 16.99 11.64
C LEU A 96 13.42 17.15 12.76
N ASP A 97 13.80 18.38 13.10
CA ASP A 97 14.84 18.69 14.07
C ASP A 97 14.34 18.68 15.53
N ILE A 98 13.04 18.49 15.80
CA ILE A 98 12.49 18.49 17.17
C ILE A 98 12.91 17.24 17.96
N PRO A 99 12.71 15.99 17.50
CA PRO A 99 13.07 14.81 18.28
C PRO A 99 14.58 14.55 18.22
N ARG A 100 15.17 14.21 19.37
CA ARG A 100 16.61 13.94 19.51
C ARG A 100 17.12 12.86 18.52
N TYR A 101 16.37 11.77 18.39
CA TYR A 101 16.69 10.66 17.50
C TYR A 101 15.96 10.76 16.13
N GLY A 102 15.40 11.94 15.82
CA GLY A 102 14.78 12.21 14.53
C GLY A 102 13.45 11.46 14.28
N TRP A 103 13.06 11.46 13.03
CA TRP A 103 11.87 10.78 12.53
C TRP A 103 12.29 9.51 11.79
N VAL A 104 11.71 8.38 12.17
CA VAL A 104 12.03 7.06 11.63
C VAL A 104 10.83 6.51 10.88
N ASN A 105 10.93 6.36 9.56
CA ASN A 105 9.87 5.79 8.75
C ASN A 105 10.03 4.27 8.62
N LEU A 106 8.92 3.56 8.73
CA LEU A 106 8.80 2.17 8.29
C LEU A 106 8.26 2.16 6.86
N HIS A 107 9.10 1.79 5.92
CA HIS A 107 8.80 1.71 4.51
C HIS A 107 8.64 0.25 4.06
N PHE A 108 7.62 -0.04 3.27
CA PHE A 108 7.29 -1.42 2.88
C PHE A 108 8.00 -1.86 1.60
N SER A 109 9.33 -1.68 1.57
CA SER A 109 10.23 -2.26 0.58
C SER A 109 11.63 -2.43 1.18
N LEU A 110 12.51 -3.13 0.46
CA LEU A 110 13.94 -3.18 0.71
C LEU A 110 14.60 -1.98 0.01
N LEU A 111 14.75 -0.87 0.72
CA LEU A 111 15.41 0.32 0.19
C LEU A 111 16.85 0.01 -0.26
N PRO A 112 17.31 0.57 -1.40
CA PRO A 112 16.75 1.71 -2.14
C PRO A 112 15.71 1.36 -3.20
N ALA A 113 15.26 0.11 -3.29
CA ALA A 113 14.21 -0.29 -4.22
C ALA A 113 12.84 0.26 -3.79
N TRP A 114 12.05 0.70 -4.77
CA TRP A 114 10.68 1.13 -4.60
C TRP A 114 10.47 2.31 -3.63
N ARG A 115 11.33 3.36 -3.73
CA ARG A 115 11.09 4.63 -3.01
C ARG A 115 9.78 5.26 -3.46
N GLY A 116 8.93 5.71 -2.53
CA GLY A 116 7.68 6.41 -2.83
C GLY A 116 6.44 5.81 -2.19
N ALA A 117 5.27 6.16 -2.73
CA ALA A 117 3.98 5.98 -2.05
C ALA A 117 3.35 4.59 -2.20
N ALA A 118 3.82 3.74 -3.12
CA ALA A 118 3.17 2.47 -3.45
C ALA A 118 4.16 1.31 -3.67
N PRO A 119 5.14 1.09 -2.75
CA PRO A 119 6.20 0.09 -2.95
C PRO A 119 5.68 -1.32 -3.15
N VAL A 120 4.71 -1.75 -2.35
CA VAL A 120 4.13 -3.10 -2.39
C VAL A 120 3.41 -3.37 -3.72
N GLN A 121 2.64 -2.39 -4.20
CA GLN A 121 1.95 -2.50 -5.49
C GLN A 121 2.94 -2.67 -6.64
N HIS A 122 4.01 -1.86 -6.64
CA HIS A 122 5.03 -1.91 -7.68
C HIS A 122 5.85 -3.19 -7.65
N ALA A 123 6.23 -3.70 -6.48
CA ALA A 123 6.91 -4.98 -6.33
C ALA A 123 6.07 -6.14 -6.91
N VAL A 124 4.76 -6.21 -6.59
CA VAL A 124 3.86 -7.23 -7.15
C VAL A 124 3.71 -7.08 -8.67
N MET A 125 3.53 -5.86 -9.19
CA MET A 125 3.39 -5.61 -10.63
C MET A 125 4.68 -5.91 -11.41
N ALA A 126 5.84 -5.62 -10.84
CA ALA A 126 7.13 -5.97 -11.41
C ALA A 126 7.37 -7.49 -11.42
N GLY A 127 6.75 -8.19 -10.48
CA GLY A 127 6.89 -9.63 -10.32
C GLY A 127 8.14 -10.01 -9.55
N ASP A 128 8.51 -9.20 -8.57
CA ASP A 128 9.55 -9.52 -7.63
C ASP A 128 9.18 -10.77 -6.83
N ASP A 129 10.14 -11.62 -6.53
CA ASP A 129 9.95 -12.83 -5.71
C ASP A 129 10.10 -12.53 -4.21
N VAL A 130 10.86 -11.48 -3.89
CA VAL A 130 11.18 -11.05 -2.53
C VAL A 130 11.04 -9.54 -2.43
N THR A 131 10.47 -9.10 -1.33
CA THR A 131 10.43 -7.71 -0.88
C THR A 131 10.72 -7.65 0.61
N GLY A 132 10.29 -6.61 1.31
CA GLY A 132 10.47 -6.49 2.74
C GLY A 132 9.97 -5.18 3.29
N ALA A 133 10.53 -4.82 4.44
CA ALA A 133 10.36 -3.50 5.02
C ALA A 133 11.73 -2.98 5.49
N SER A 134 11.88 -1.66 5.43
CA SER A 134 13.06 -0.94 5.89
C SER A 134 12.65 0.15 6.87
N THR A 135 13.35 0.26 8.00
CA THR A 135 13.31 1.47 8.83
C THR A 135 14.47 2.38 8.43
N PHE A 136 14.20 3.68 8.31
CA PHE A 136 15.20 4.67 7.89
C PHE A 136 14.89 6.05 8.47
N PHE A 137 15.89 6.91 8.59
CA PHE A 137 15.68 8.30 8.98
C PHE A 137 15.04 9.11 7.85
N ILE A 138 13.98 9.86 8.18
CA ILE A 138 13.38 10.79 7.21
C ILE A 138 14.29 11.99 7.03
N GLU A 139 14.55 12.32 5.76
CA GLU A 139 15.25 13.51 5.29
C GLU A 139 14.37 14.30 4.31
N GLU A 140 14.93 15.35 3.70
CA GLU A 140 14.24 16.15 2.69
C GLU A 140 13.99 15.38 1.38
N GLY A 141 14.83 14.38 1.06
CA GLY A 141 14.69 13.52 -0.11
C GLY A 141 13.57 12.49 0.02
N LEU A 142 13.02 12.05 -1.11
CA LEU A 142 11.98 11.02 -1.13
C LEU A 142 12.58 9.66 -0.74
N ASP A 143 12.35 9.24 0.50
CA ASP A 143 12.80 7.96 1.06
C ASP A 143 14.30 7.69 0.87
N THR A 144 15.14 8.73 0.99
CA THR A 144 16.59 8.68 0.71
C THR A 144 17.46 8.53 1.94
N GLY A 145 16.94 8.73 3.13
CA GLY A 145 17.71 8.73 4.36
C GLY A 145 18.36 7.39 4.70
N PRO A 146 19.34 7.38 5.61
CA PRO A 146 20.08 6.18 5.98
C PRO A 146 19.20 5.12 6.62
N ILE A 147 19.47 3.86 6.26
CA ILE A 147 18.75 2.68 6.75
C ILE A 147 19.18 2.36 8.18
N LEU A 148 18.20 1.99 9.02
CA LEU A 148 18.40 1.59 10.41
C LEU A 148 18.20 0.09 10.62
N GLY A 149 17.37 -0.54 9.79
CA GLY A 149 17.11 -1.96 9.83
C GLY A 149 16.25 -2.41 8.66
N THR A 150 16.31 -3.70 8.36
CA THR A 150 15.53 -4.31 7.27
C THR A 150 14.98 -5.66 7.68
N MET A 151 13.86 -6.05 7.07
CA MET A 151 13.34 -7.40 7.09
C MET A 151 12.92 -7.83 5.69
N THR A 152 13.07 -9.10 5.37
CA THR A 152 12.66 -9.68 4.08
C THR A 152 11.34 -10.41 4.19
N GLU A 153 10.56 -10.39 3.13
CA GLU A 153 9.28 -11.11 2.99
C GLU A 153 9.16 -11.68 1.58
N ARG A 154 8.74 -12.92 1.46
CA ARG A 154 8.50 -13.56 0.16
C ARG A 154 7.17 -13.11 -0.43
N ILE A 155 7.17 -12.74 -1.71
CA ILE A 155 5.93 -12.51 -2.46
C ILE A 155 5.44 -13.85 -3.00
N ARG A 156 4.26 -14.26 -2.56
CA ARG A 156 3.64 -15.53 -3.00
C ARG A 156 3.01 -15.36 -4.37
N PRO A 157 2.96 -16.38 -5.20
CA PRO A 157 2.40 -16.28 -6.57
C PRO A 157 0.96 -15.75 -6.64
N THR A 158 0.18 -15.94 -5.58
CA THR A 158 -1.23 -15.52 -5.50
C THR A 158 -1.46 -14.28 -4.66
N ASP A 159 -0.41 -13.69 -4.07
CA ASP A 159 -0.57 -12.50 -3.25
C ASP A 159 -1.11 -11.34 -4.05
N THR A 160 -2.13 -10.70 -3.53
CA THR A 160 -2.48 -9.33 -3.90
C THR A 160 -1.59 -8.35 -3.13
N ALA A 161 -1.53 -7.11 -3.59
CA ALA A 161 -0.85 -6.05 -2.83
C ALA A 161 -1.43 -5.90 -1.42
N GLY A 162 -2.74 -6.13 -1.24
CA GLY A 162 -3.38 -6.11 0.07
C GLY A 162 -2.90 -7.22 1.00
N ASP A 163 -2.81 -8.47 0.50
CA ASP A 163 -2.33 -9.60 1.29
C ASP A 163 -0.89 -9.42 1.74
N LEU A 164 -0.03 -8.99 0.82
CA LEU A 164 1.38 -8.74 1.09
C LEU A 164 1.57 -7.58 2.08
N LEU A 165 0.84 -6.47 1.88
CA LEU A 165 0.90 -5.30 2.75
C LEU A 165 0.43 -5.63 4.18
N ALA A 166 -0.59 -6.48 4.34
CA ALA A 166 -1.05 -6.92 5.65
C ALA A 166 0.04 -7.70 6.40
N ARG A 167 0.78 -8.58 5.72
CA ARG A 167 1.91 -9.30 6.34
C ARG A 167 3.08 -8.39 6.67
N LEU A 168 3.42 -7.49 5.76
CA LEU A 168 4.49 -6.50 5.98
C LEU A 168 4.17 -5.53 7.12
N ALA A 169 2.90 -5.14 7.28
CA ALA A 169 2.47 -4.29 8.38
C ALA A 169 2.69 -4.97 9.75
N VAL A 170 2.41 -6.27 9.86
CA VAL A 170 2.62 -7.03 11.10
C VAL A 170 4.11 -7.28 11.35
N GLY A 171 4.85 -7.78 10.36
CA GLY A 171 6.29 -8.03 10.51
C GLY A 171 7.10 -6.73 10.73
N GLY A 172 6.78 -5.69 9.98
CA GLY A 172 7.40 -4.38 10.08
C GLY A 172 7.18 -3.70 11.44
N ALA A 173 6.06 -3.99 12.12
CA ALA A 173 5.82 -3.49 13.47
C ALA A 173 6.91 -3.95 14.46
N GLY A 174 7.29 -5.23 14.39
CA GLY A 174 8.40 -5.76 15.19
C GLY A 174 9.75 -5.12 14.83
N LEU A 175 10.01 -4.92 13.53
CA LEU A 175 11.21 -4.22 13.07
C LEU A 175 11.27 -2.78 13.61
N LEU A 176 10.14 -2.07 13.62
CA LEU A 176 10.08 -0.69 14.12
C LEU A 176 10.36 -0.63 15.62
N VAL A 177 9.81 -1.54 16.43
CA VAL A 177 10.12 -1.63 17.88
C VAL A 177 11.61 -1.91 18.08
N ALA A 178 12.15 -2.92 17.40
CA ALA A 178 13.59 -3.24 17.50
C ALA A 178 14.49 -2.06 17.07
N THR A 179 14.04 -1.26 16.10
CA THR A 179 14.75 -0.04 15.71
C THR A 179 14.71 1.00 16.83
N MET A 180 13.58 1.20 17.51
CA MET A 180 13.50 2.12 18.65
C MET A 180 14.38 1.65 19.81
N ASP A 181 14.35 0.36 20.14
CA ASP A 181 15.23 -0.23 21.17
C ASP A 181 16.71 0.00 20.85
N GLY A 182 17.10 -0.25 19.60
CA GLY A 182 18.48 -0.09 19.16
C GLY A 182 18.97 1.37 19.15
N LEU A 183 18.10 2.32 18.80
CA LEU A 183 18.40 3.76 18.89
C LEU A 183 18.58 4.19 20.35
N GLU A 184 17.71 3.74 21.27
CA GLU A 184 17.83 4.02 22.70
C GLU A 184 19.11 3.47 23.29
N ALA A 185 19.47 2.24 22.92
CA ALA A 185 20.69 1.57 23.35
C ALA A 185 21.98 2.11 22.68
N GLY A 186 21.83 2.94 21.63
CA GLY A 186 22.98 3.41 20.83
C GLY A 186 23.69 2.27 20.06
N SER A 187 22.99 1.17 19.77
CA SER A 187 23.56 -0.02 19.10
C SER A 187 23.36 -0.03 17.58
N ILE A 188 22.53 0.87 17.05
CA ILE A 188 22.31 1.00 15.60
C ILE A 188 23.30 1.98 15.00
N VAL A 189 23.95 1.55 13.92
CA VAL A 189 24.76 2.42 13.04
C VAL A 189 23.92 2.67 11.79
N PRO A 190 23.50 3.91 11.51
CA PRO A 190 22.72 4.22 10.30
C PRO A 190 23.60 3.98 9.04
N GLU A 191 23.07 3.24 8.08
CA GLU A 191 23.79 2.90 6.83
C GLU A 191 23.24 3.74 5.67
N PRO A 192 24.08 4.52 4.96
CA PRO A 192 23.68 5.19 3.74
C PRO A 192 23.11 4.20 2.72
N GLN A 193 22.03 4.59 2.04
CA GLN A 193 21.45 3.73 1.01
C GLN A 193 22.43 3.57 -0.17
N PRO A 194 22.55 2.35 -0.76
CA PRO A 194 23.35 2.14 -1.96
C PRO A 194 22.91 3.04 -3.11
N ALA A 195 23.87 3.44 -3.95
CA ALA A 195 23.58 4.20 -5.17
C ALA A 195 22.99 3.32 -6.28
N GLU A 196 23.16 2.02 -6.20
CA GLU A 196 22.63 1.03 -7.14
C GLU A 196 21.30 0.44 -6.65
N GLY A 197 20.48 -0.06 -7.58
CA GLY A 197 19.21 -0.71 -7.26
C GLY A 197 18.07 0.27 -6.93
N ILE A 198 18.25 1.57 -7.15
CA ILE A 198 17.22 2.57 -6.92
C ILE A 198 16.09 2.38 -7.92
N SER A 199 14.88 2.24 -7.42
CA SER A 199 13.65 2.29 -8.21
C SER A 199 12.59 3.13 -7.52
N LEU A 200 11.62 3.63 -8.30
CA LEU A 200 10.56 4.50 -7.81
C LEU A 200 9.20 3.80 -7.82
N ALA A 201 8.41 4.06 -6.81
CA ALA A 201 7.07 3.55 -6.63
C ALA A 201 6.05 4.69 -6.45
N PRO A 202 5.73 5.44 -7.52
CA PRO A 202 4.74 6.48 -7.46
C PRO A 202 3.38 5.92 -7.07
N LYS A 203 2.49 6.78 -6.55
CA LYS A 203 1.13 6.38 -6.20
C LYS A 203 0.42 5.79 -7.42
N VAL A 204 -0.10 4.57 -7.29
CA VAL A 204 -0.93 3.92 -8.31
C VAL A 204 -2.29 4.61 -8.37
N ARG A 205 -2.59 5.23 -9.51
CA ARG A 205 -3.85 5.95 -9.76
C ARG A 205 -4.90 5.00 -10.35
N VAL A 206 -6.13 5.48 -10.40
CA VAL A 206 -7.24 4.71 -10.99
C VAL A 206 -6.98 4.42 -12.48
N GLU A 207 -6.37 5.34 -13.19
CA GLU A 207 -6.01 5.21 -14.62
C GLU A 207 -4.97 4.10 -14.81
N ASP A 208 -3.96 4.03 -13.94
CA ASP A 208 -2.88 3.03 -13.98
C ASP A 208 -3.41 1.59 -13.75
N ALA A 209 -4.58 1.46 -13.13
CA ALA A 209 -5.24 0.19 -12.88
C ALA A 209 -6.14 -0.28 -14.03
N ARG A 210 -6.21 0.47 -15.14
CA ARG A 210 -6.89 0.00 -16.35
C ARG A 210 -6.10 -1.13 -16.97
N ILE A 211 -6.76 -2.26 -17.22
CA ILE A 211 -6.10 -3.44 -17.76
C ILE A 211 -5.82 -3.22 -19.25
N ASP A 212 -4.55 -3.43 -19.62
CA ASP A 212 -4.10 -3.51 -21.01
C ASP A 212 -4.09 -4.98 -21.43
N TRP A 213 -5.13 -5.38 -22.14
CA TRP A 213 -5.31 -6.76 -22.60
C TRP A 213 -4.29 -7.17 -23.66
N SER A 214 -3.56 -6.23 -24.29
CA SER A 214 -2.51 -6.54 -25.26
C SER A 214 -1.24 -7.10 -24.62
N ARG A 215 -1.12 -7.02 -23.29
CA ARG A 215 0.02 -7.55 -22.54
C ARG A 215 -0.12 -9.06 -22.33
N PRO A 216 0.99 -9.79 -22.09
CA PRO A 216 0.95 -11.22 -21.75
C PRO A 216 0.11 -11.53 -20.50
N SER A 217 -0.47 -12.71 -20.42
CA SER A 217 -1.37 -13.14 -19.34
C SER A 217 -0.76 -12.98 -17.94
N PHE A 218 0.53 -13.28 -17.78
CA PHE A 218 1.22 -13.12 -16.49
C PHE A 218 1.42 -11.64 -16.10
N VAL A 219 1.54 -10.73 -17.07
CA VAL A 219 1.62 -9.29 -16.81
C VAL A 219 0.27 -8.75 -16.37
N VAL A 220 -0.81 -9.19 -17.04
CA VAL A 220 -2.19 -8.86 -16.65
C VAL A 220 -2.49 -9.36 -15.23
N ASP A 221 -2.11 -10.60 -14.90
CA ASP A 221 -2.26 -11.15 -13.55
C ASP A 221 -1.53 -10.30 -12.51
N ARG A 222 -0.26 -9.97 -12.73
CA ARG A 222 0.53 -9.11 -11.84
C ARG A 222 -0.09 -7.72 -11.65
N GLN A 223 -0.56 -7.09 -12.74
CA GLN A 223 -1.24 -5.80 -12.67
C GLN A 223 -2.52 -5.88 -11.83
N VAL A 224 -3.35 -6.91 -12.05
CA VAL A 224 -4.59 -7.10 -11.28
C VAL A 224 -4.28 -7.30 -9.80
N ARG A 225 -3.32 -8.16 -9.47
CA ARG A 225 -2.91 -8.41 -8.08
C ARG A 225 -2.29 -7.18 -7.43
N GLY A 226 -1.40 -6.47 -8.12
CA GLY A 226 -0.77 -5.25 -7.63
C GLY A 226 -1.75 -4.10 -7.41
N CYS A 227 -2.84 -4.04 -8.18
CA CYS A 227 -3.90 -3.05 -8.00
C CYS A 227 -4.99 -3.49 -7.00
N THR A 228 -4.95 -4.70 -6.45
CA THR A 228 -5.96 -5.23 -5.52
C THR A 228 -5.52 -5.04 -4.06
N PRO A 229 -6.34 -4.51 -3.16
CA PRO A 229 -7.74 -4.06 -3.35
C PRO A 229 -7.87 -2.64 -3.91
N ASN A 230 -6.83 -1.82 -3.89
CA ASN A 230 -6.87 -0.42 -4.26
C ASN A 230 -5.74 -0.06 -5.24
N PRO A 231 -6.10 0.70 -6.31
CA PRO A 231 -7.42 1.27 -6.64
C PRO A 231 -8.42 0.25 -7.21
N GLY A 232 -8.03 -0.99 -7.43
CA GLY A 232 -8.77 -2.07 -8.04
C GLY A 232 -8.67 -2.04 -9.56
N ALA A 233 -8.17 -3.14 -10.16
CA ALA A 233 -8.04 -3.28 -11.60
C ALA A 233 -9.42 -3.21 -12.29
N TRP A 234 -9.45 -2.66 -13.50
CA TRP A 234 -10.70 -2.45 -14.21
C TRP A 234 -10.50 -2.43 -15.72
N THR A 235 -11.60 -2.65 -16.41
CA THR A 235 -11.72 -2.54 -17.87
C THR A 235 -13.08 -1.96 -18.25
N THR A 236 -13.41 -1.89 -19.54
CA THR A 236 -14.74 -1.49 -20.00
C THR A 236 -15.39 -2.63 -20.80
N PHE A 237 -16.69 -2.81 -20.60
CA PHE A 237 -17.50 -3.75 -21.39
C PHE A 237 -18.76 -3.03 -21.85
N ARG A 238 -19.01 -2.99 -23.16
CA ARG A 238 -20.12 -2.24 -23.78
C ARG A 238 -20.23 -0.80 -23.23
N GLY A 239 -19.08 -0.11 -23.11
CA GLY A 239 -19.00 1.27 -22.58
C GLY A 239 -19.15 1.41 -21.07
N GLU A 240 -19.44 0.34 -20.32
CA GLU A 240 -19.54 0.39 -18.86
C GLU A 240 -18.24 -0.10 -18.19
N ARG A 241 -17.83 0.59 -17.12
CA ARG A 241 -16.69 0.15 -16.33
C ARG A 241 -17.01 -1.12 -15.54
N VAL A 242 -16.13 -2.10 -15.63
CA VAL A 242 -16.16 -3.37 -14.89
C VAL A 242 -14.86 -3.49 -14.10
N LYS A 243 -14.96 -3.65 -12.77
CA LYS A 243 -13.80 -4.02 -11.97
C LYS A 243 -13.52 -5.50 -12.07
N ILE A 244 -12.25 -5.85 -12.15
CA ILE A 244 -11.76 -7.21 -12.25
C ILE A 244 -10.99 -7.53 -10.95
N GLY A 245 -11.46 -8.56 -10.23
CA GLY A 245 -10.73 -9.12 -9.08
C GLY A 245 -9.60 -10.04 -9.54
N PRO A 246 -8.85 -10.66 -8.60
CA PRO A 246 -7.74 -11.53 -8.93
C PRO A 246 -8.08 -12.56 -10.00
N VAL A 247 -7.19 -12.74 -10.95
CA VAL A 247 -7.31 -13.65 -12.09
C VAL A 247 -6.31 -14.80 -11.96
N THR A 248 -6.39 -15.76 -12.84
CA THR A 248 -5.36 -16.82 -12.99
C THR A 248 -4.83 -16.75 -14.42
N ALA A 249 -3.53 -16.53 -14.57
CA ALA A 249 -2.88 -16.60 -15.86
C ALA A 249 -2.87 -18.05 -16.38
N LEU A 250 -3.24 -18.23 -17.63
CA LEU A 250 -3.21 -19.50 -18.32
C LEU A 250 -2.17 -19.42 -19.45
N VAL A 251 -1.37 -20.46 -19.56
CA VAL A 251 -0.41 -20.60 -20.66
C VAL A 251 -1.08 -21.49 -21.70
N ASP A 252 -1.58 -20.90 -22.76
CA ASP A 252 -2.19 -21.58 -23.89
C ASP A 252 -1.83 -20.85 -25.20
N GLU A 253 -2.05 -21.51 -26.35
CA GLU A 253 -1.77 -20.97 -27.68
C GLU A 253 -3.03 -20.37 -28.32
N GLY A 254 -3.96 -19.81 -27.53
CA GLY A 254 -5.19 -19.24 -28.06
C GLY A 254 -4.93 -18.17 -29.12
N ALA A 255 -5.69 -18.25 -30.24
CA ALA A 255 -5.59 -17.32 -31.36
C ALA A 255 -6.58 -16.16 -31.28
N ASP A 256 -7.27 -15.99 -30.16
CA ASP A 256 -8.26 -14.93 -30.00
C ASP A 256 -7.59 -13.56 -29.91
N LEU A 257 -8.26 -12.54 -30.41
CA LEU A 257 -7.77 -11.16 -30.27
C LEU A 257 -7.77 -10.74 -28.80
N PRO A 258 -6.76 -9.98 -28.34
CA PRO A 258 -6.70 -9.49 -26.95
C PRO A 258 -8.00 -8.81 -26.51
N GLY A 259 -8.45 -9.09 -25.30
CA GLY A 259 -9.72 -8.62 -24.75
C GLY A 259 -10.93 -9.50 -25.09
N THR A 260 -10.84 -10.46 -26.01
CA THR A 260 -11.95 -11.35 -26.33
C THR A 260 -12.39 -12.14 -25.10
N VAL A 261 -13.71 -12.08 -24.81
CA VAL A 261 -14.30 -12.76 -23.67
C VAL A 261 -14.86 -14.11 -24.09
N VAL A 262 -14.28 -15.18 -23.59
CA VAL A 262 -14.72 -16.56 -23.82
C VAL A 262 -15.53 -17.02 -22.62
N ALA A 263 -16.85 -16.96 -22.73
CA ALA A 263 -17.77 -17.30 -21.65
C ALA A 263 -18.17 -18.78 -21.70
N GLY A 264 -17.65 -19.58 -20.77
CA GLY A 264 -18.08 -20.95 -20.55
C GLY A 264 -19.21 -21.07 -19.52
N LYS A 265 -19.70 -22.30 -19.29
CA LYS A 265 -20.75 -22.56 -18.30
C LYS A 265 -20.32 -22.24 -16.87
N ARG A 266 -19.07 -22.48 -16.51
CA ARG A 266 -18.52 -22.36 -15.14
C ARG A 266 -17.38 -21.34 -15.04
N GLU A 267 -16.70 -21.06 -16.11
CA GLU A 267 -15.52 -20.22 -16.18
C GLU A 267 -15.64 -19.19 -17.29
N VAL A 268 -14.96 -18.08 -17.11
CA VAL A 268 -14.84 -17.02 -18.12
C VAL A 268 -13.35 -16.75 -18.30
N HIS A 269 -12.91 -16.85 -19.53
CA HIS A 269 -11.53 -16.53 -19.90
C HIS A 269 -11.51 -15.25 -20.73
N VAL A 270 -10.39 -14.56 -20.69
CA VAL A 270 -10.15 -13.38 -21.52
C VAL A 270 -8.83 -13.54 -22.22
N ALA A 271 -8.85 -13.42 -23.54
CA ALA A 271 -7.63 -13.44 -24.34
C ALA A 271 -6.74 -12.25 -24.04
N THR A 272 -5.45 -12.47 -24.02
CA THR A 272 -4.42 -11.45 -23.76
C THR A 272 -3.44 -11.40 -24.94
N GLY A 273 -2.42 -10.58 -24.87
CA GLY A 273 -1.38 -10.52 -25.91
C GLY A 273 -0.64 -11.86 -26.10
N SER A 274 -0.57 -12.71 -25.08
CA SER A 274 -0.17 -14.12 -25.17
C SER A 274 -0.79 -14.92 -24.03
N GLY A 275 -1.49 -16.01 -24.34
CA GLY A 275 -2.28 -16.80 -23.43
C GLY A 275 -3.59 -16.12 -23.02
N HIS A 276 -4.26 -16.70 -22.05
CA HIS A 276 -5.52 -16.20 -21.49
C HIS A 276 -5.40 -15.93 -19.99
N VAL A 277 -6.32 -15.17 -19.45
CA VAL A 277 -6.57 -15.14 -18.01
C VAL A 277 -7.96 -15.67 -17.70
N ARG A 278 -8.07 -16.49 -16.66
CA ARG A 278 -9.35 -16.90 -16.10
C ARG A 278 -9.79 -15.86 -15.09
N LEU A 279 -10.98 -15.31 -15.27
CA LEU A 279 -11.57 -14.34 -14.35
C LEU A 279 -12.14 -15.05 -13.11
N GLY A 280 -11.87 -14.51 -11.92
CA GLY A 280 -12.47 -14.95 -10.66
C GLY A 280 -13.75 -14.18 -10.35
N VAL A 281 -13.60 -13.00 -9.82
CA VAL A 281 -14.68 -12.10 -9.39
C VAL A 281 -14.68 -10.85 -10.25
N VAL A 282 -15.87 -10.40 -10.63
CA VAL A 282 -16.07 -9.15 -11.36
C VAL A 282 -17.10 -8.28 -10.65
N GLN A 283 -17.01 -6.96 -10.85
CA GLN A 283 -17.97 -6.01 -10.30
C GLN A 283 -18.36 -4.97 -11.33
N GLY A 284 -19.59 -5.05 -11.83
CA GLY A 284 -20.19 -4.01 -12.67
C GLY A 284 -20.46 -2.71 -11.87
N ARG A 285 -20.62 -1.60 -12.60
CA ARG A 285 -20.90 -0.30 -12.00
C ARG A 285 -22.16 -0.35 -11.10
N GLY A 286 -22.01 0.06 -9.84
CA GLY A 286 -23.10 0.11 -8.86
C GLY A 286 -23.63 -1.26 -8.40
N ARG A 287 -22.96 -2.36 -8.75
CA ARG A 287 -23.32 -3.73 -8.35
C ARG A 287 -22.38 -4.25 -7.26
N LYS A 288 -22.79 -5.32 -6.58
CA LYS A 288 -21.90 -6.08 -5.71
C LYS A 288 -20.96 -6.96 -6.53
N PRO A 289 -19.75 -7.29 -6.02
CA PRO A 289 -18.89 -8.30 -6.63
C PRO A 289 -19.63 -9.63 -6.80
N MET A 290 -19.39 -10.34 -7.91
CA MET A 290 -19.99 -11.65 -8.20
C MET A 290 -19.02 -12.54 -8.99
N PRO A 291 -19.21 -13.87 -9.01
CA PRO A 291 -18.44 -14.76 -9.88
C PRO A 291 -18.55 -14.35 -11.36
N ALA A 292 -17.43 -14.42 -12.08
CA ALA A 292 -17.38 -14.01 -13.48
C ALA A 292 -18.38 -14.78 -14.37
N ALA A 293 -18.61 -16.08 -14.08
CA ALA A 293 -19.60 -16.88 -14.83
C ALA A 293 -21.04 -16.37 -14.64
N ASP A 294 -21.39 -15.90 -13.43
CA ASP A 294 -22.71 -15.33 -13.16
C ASP A 294 -22.90 -13.99 -13.87
N TRP A 295 -21.84 -13.16 -13.84
CA TRP A 295 -21.82 -11.91 -14.58
C TRP A 295 -21.98 -12.13 -16.08
N ALA A 296 -21.24 -13.09 -16.66
CA ALA A 296 -21.28 -13.40 -18.08
C ALA A 296 -22.70 -13.86 -18.51
N ARG A 297 -23.33 -14.76 -17.72
CA ARG A 297 -24.72 -15.18 -17.97
C ARG A 297 -25.70 -14.02 -17.90
N GLY A 298 -25.55 -13.17 -16.88
CA GLY A 298 -26.42 -11.99 -16.70
C GLY A 298 -26.27 -10.96 -17.82
N ARG A 299 -25.07 -10.86 -18.40
CA ARG A 299 -24.79 -9.97 -19.54
C ARG A 299 -25.09 -10.61 -20.90
N ARG A 300 -25.36 -11.94 -20.96
CA ARG A 300 -25.58 -12.69 -22.19
C ARG A 300 -24.46 -12.39 -23.19
N ILE A 301 -23.23 -12.71 -22.78
CA ILE A 301 -22.05 -12.45 -23.60
C ILE A 301 -22.11 -13.34 -24.84
N GLU A 302 -21.96 -12.74 -26.01
CA GLU A 302 -21.93 -13.38 -27.31
C GLU A 302 -20.50 -13.72 -27.74
N GLN A 303 -20.38 -14.67 -28.67
CA GLN A 303 -19.06 -15.05 -29.18
C GLN A 303 -18.40 -13.86 -29.89
N GLY A 304 -17.12 -13.61 -29.58
CA GLY A 304 -16.34 -12.55 -30.19
C GLY A 304 -16.48 -11.18 -29.49
N GLU A 305 -17.34 -11.06 -28.47
CA GLU A 305 -17.36 -9.83 -27.69
C GLU A 305 -16.07 -9.61 -26.90
N ARG A 306 -15.68 -8.36 -26.76
CA ARG A 306 -14.40 -7.99 -26.16
C ARG A 306 -14.56 -6.95 -25.06
N PHE A 307 -13.70 -7.02 -24.08
CA PHE A 307 -13.39 -5.86 -23.27
C PHE A 307 -12.71 -4.80 -24.17
N ALA A 308 -13.12 -3.54 -24.02
CA ALA A 308 -12.55 -2.47 -24.81
C ALA A 308 -11.18 -2.10 -24.30
N ASP A 309 -10.22 -1.99 -25.20
CA ASP A 309 -8.95 -1.33 -24.98
C ASP A 309 -9.16 0.19 -24.80
N ALA A 310 -8.14 0.86 -24.24
CA ALA A 310 -8.15 2.29 -23.96
C ALA A 310 -8.24 3.13 -25.22
#